data_9a6c6170a8196605223c198b7f9b6671
#
_entry.id   9a6c6170a8196605223c198b7f9b6671
#
_cell.length_a   1.000
_cell.length_b   1.000
_cell.length_c   1.000
_cell.angle_alpha   90.00
_cell.angle_beta   90.00
_cell.angle_gamma   90.00
#
_symmetry.space_group_name_H-M   'P 1'
#
loop_
_entity.id
_entity.type
_entity.pdbx_description
1 polymer ?
#
loop_
_entity_poly.entity_id
_entity_poly.type
_entity_poly.pdbx_seq_one_letter_code
_entity_poly.pdbx_strand_id
1 'polypeptide(L)'
;EIVRRHGSTTGVYAHASVGCLHVRPVVNLKTDAGVQQFEAIANDIAELVLEFGGALSGEHGDGLVRGPFIERMFGSQLYEAFRTIKRTFDPAGLFNPGKIVDSPPLTDNLRYGAAYRTPEPTTFFDYHEHGGLGRAVEMCSGVGACRKTLDGTMCPSYMATRDEAHSTRGRANALRSAMTGRLGET
;
A
#
# COMPACT_ATOMS: atom_id res chain seq x y z
N GLU A 1 12.72 -12.66 13.62
CA GLU A 1 13.93 -12.01 14.19
C GLU A 1 14.20 -10.65 13.53
N ILE A 2 14.21 -10.55 12.18
CA ILE A 2 14.44 -9.28 11.46
C ILE A 2 13.57 -8.16 12.01
N VAL A 3 12.24 -8.33 12.03
CA VAL A 3 11.30 -7.30 12.50
C VAL A 3 11.60 -6.84 13.92
N ARG A 4 12.02 -7.76 14.80
CA ARG A 4 12.40 -7.43 16.19
C ARG A 4 13.71 -6.63 16.25
N ARG A 5 14.69 -6.94 15.39
CA ARG A 5 15.93 -6.14 15.31
C ARG A 5 15.67 -4.69 14.95
N HIS A 6 14.65 -4.45 14.14
CA HIS A 6 14.18 -3.11 13.78
C HIS A 6 13.21 -2.50 14.81
N GLY A 7 13.09 -3.08 16.01
CA GLY A 7 12.25 -2.52 17.08
C GLY A 7 10.75 -2.59 16.82
N SER A 8 10.29 -3.53 15.99
CA SER A 8 8.88 -3.70 15.67
C SER A 8 8.36 -5.09 16.03
N THR A 9 7.06 -5.25 15.94
CA THR A 9 6.34 -6.52 16.08
C THR A 9 5.69 -6.92 14.76
N THR A 10 5.32 -8.19 14.61
CA THR A 10 4.68 -8.67 13.38
C THR A 10 3.68 -9.77 13.67
N GLY A 11 2.56 -9.73 12.95
CA GLY A 11 1.72 -10.90 12.75
C GLY A 11 2.28 -11.75 11.61
N VAL A 12 2.25 -13.07 11.77
CA VAL A 12 2.67 -14.01 10.72
C VAL A 12 1.58 -15.06 10.55
N TYR A 13 1.20 -15.32 9.31
CA TYR A 13 0.37 -16.46 8.93
C TYR A 13 0.87 -17.02 7.60
N ALA A 14 0.40 -18.18 7.19
CA ALA A 14 0.96 -18.89 6.05
C ALA A 14 -0.07 -19.71 5.30
N HIS A 15 0.16 -19.88 4.01
CA HIS A 15 -0.40 -20.96 3.23
C HIS A 15 0.60 -22.12 3.25
N ALA A 16 0.52 -22.98 4.26
CA ALA A 16 1.56 -23.97 4.56
C ALA A 16 1.79 -24.96 3.42
N SER A 17 0.74 -25.31 2.67
CA SER A 17 0.81 -26.26 1.55
C SER A 17 1.72 -25.81 0.40
N VAL A 18 1.95 -24.50 0.27
CA VAL A 18 2.75 -23.89 -0.80
C VAL A 18 3.93 -23.05 -0.27
N GLY A 19 4.16 -23.06 1.04
CA GLY A 19 5.27 -22.33 1.67
C GLY A 19 5.15 -20.82 1.59
N CYS A 20 3.96 -20.27 1.35
CA CYS A 20 3.76 -18.83 1.27
C CYS A 20 3.58 -18.23 2.67
N LEU A 21 4.46 -17.31 3.06
CA LEU A 21 4.43 -16.61 4.35
C LEU A 21 3.90 -15.20 4.19
N HIS A 22 2.96 -14.82 5.04
CA HIS A 22 2.49 -13.45 5.18
C HIS A 22 3.10 -12.83 6.44
N VAL A 23 4.04 -11.92 6.27
CA VAL A 23 4.70 -11.18 7.35
C VAL A 23 4.14 -9.77 7.37
N ARG A 24 3.53 -9.36 8.48
CA ARG A 24 2.86 -8.07 8.64
C ARG A 24 3.49 -7.24 9.77
N PRO A 25 4.61 -6.55 9.51
CA PRO A 25 5.24 -5.67 10.49
C PRO A 25 4.33 -4.49 10.85
N VAL A 26 4.39 -4.05 12.09
CA VAL A 26 3.71 -2.84 12.57
C VAL A 26 4.67 -1.67 12.48
N VAL A 27 4.41 -0.74 11.58
CA VAL A 27 5.26 0.45 11.36
C VAL A 27 4.41 1.72 11.33
N ASN A 28 4.96 2.82 11.82
CA ASN A 28 4.29 4.12 11.78
C ASN A 28 4.73 4.93 10.56
N LEU A 29 4.03 4.80 9.45
CA LEU A 29 4.36 5.51 8.21
C LEU A 29 4.08 7.03 8.24
N LYS A 30 3.69 7.61 9.39
CA LYS A 30 3.51 9.05 9.57
C LYS A 30 4.76 9.75 10.14
N THR A 31 5.86 9.03 10.30
CA THR A 31 7.13 9.56 10.79
C THR A 31 8.27 9.14 9.89
N ASP A 32 9.32 9.97 9.78
CA ASP A 32 10.53 9.63 9.02
C ASP A 32 11.15 8.31 9.51
N ALA A 33 11.28 8.16 10.83
CA ALA A 33 11.82 6.95 11.44
C ALA A 33 10.99 5.70 11.06
N GLY A 34 9.67 5.82 11.01
CA GLY A 34 8.81 4.70 10.62
C GLY A 34 8.88 4.37 9.13
N VAL A 35 9.07 5.36 8.26
CA VAL A 35 9.29 5.14 6.82
C VAL A 35 10.65 4.46 6.60
N GLN A 36 11.71 4.91 7.28
CA GLN A 36 13.02 4.26 7.24
C GLN A 36 12.97 2.82 7.78
N GLN A 37 12.26 2.61 8.90
CA GLN A 37 12.04 1.28 9.48
C GLN A 37 11.31 0.34 8.49
N PHE A 38 10.29 0.84 7.80
CA PHE A 38 9.56 0.11 6.78
C PHE A 38 10.48 -0.34 5.64
N GLU A 39 11.30 0.56 5.12
CA GLU A 39 12.24 0.28 4.04
C GLU A 39 13.32 -0.71 4.49
N ALA A 40 13.91 -0.51 5.67
CA ALA A 40 14.94 -1.39 6.22
C ALA A 40 14.41 -2.82 6.44
N ILE A 41 13.22 -2.97 7.04
CA ILE A 41 12.59 -4.28 7.22
C ILE A 41 12.35 -4.97 5.86
N ALA A 42 11.86 -4.22 4.85
CA ALA A 42 11.59 -4.78 3.54
C ALA A 42 12.87 -5.26 2.83
N ASN A 43 13.96 -4.49 2.94
CA ASN A 43 15.26 -4.86 2.39
C ASN A 43 15.82 -6.12 3.08
N ASP A 44 15.84 -6.16 4.41
CA ASP A 44 16.37 -7.32 5.15
C ASP A 44 15.54 -8.60 4.90
N ILE A 45 14.22 -8.46 4.76
CA ILE A 45 13.35 -9.60 4.39
C ILE A 45 13.67 -10.04 2.96
N ALA A 46 13.87 -9.11 2.04
CA ALA A 46 14.23 -9.44 0.66
C ALA A 46 15.55 -10.23 0.59
N GLU A 47 16.59 -9.77 1.28
CA GLU A 47 17.86 -10.48 1.34
C GLU A 47 17.70 -11.89 1.91
N LEU A 48 16.97 -12.04 3.03
CA LEU A 48 16.72 -13.35 3.64
C LEU A 48 15.96 -14.29 2.68
N VAL A 49 14.94 -13.80 1.99
CA VAL A 49 14.17 -14.60 1.02
C VAL A 49 15.08 -15.09 -0.11
N LEU A 50 15.95 -14.23 -0.62
CA LEU A 50 16.90 -14.58 -1.68
C LEU A 50 17.96 -15.58 -1.21
N GLU A 51 18.47 -15.43 0.02
CA GLU A 51 19.39 -16.38 0.66
C GLU A 51 18.81 -17.80 0.69
N PHE A 52 17.51 -17.93 0.94
CA PHE A 52 16.80 -19.21 0.94
C PHE A 52 16.31 -19.66 -0.46
N GLY A 53 16.63 -18.93 -1.51
CA GLY A 53 16.18 -19.23 -2.87
C GLY A 53 14.65 -19.05 -3.06
N GLY A 54 14.03 -18.23 -2.23
CA GLY A 54 12.61 -17.95 -2.27
C GLY A 54 12.25 -16.81 -3.24
N ALA A 55 10.94 -16.56 -3.37
CA ALA A 55 10.39 -15.43 -4.11
C ALA A 55 9.71 -14.43 -3.15
N LEU A 56 9.83 -13.13 -3.44
CA LEU A 56 9.23 -12.08 -2.62
C LEU A 56 7.71 -12.02 -2.73
N SER A 57 7.14 -12.57 -3.79
CA SER A 57 5.70 -12.71 -3.94
C SER A 57 5.35 -14.17 -4.21
N GLY A 58 4.58 -14.77 -3.31
CA GLY A 58 4.08 -16.13 -3.48
C GLY A 58 2.75 -16.21 -4.23
N GLU A 59 1.95 -15.10 -4.24
CA GLU A 59 0.59 -15.14 -4.78
C GLU A 59 0.11 -13.81 -5.39
N HIS A 60 0.54 -12.65 -4.83
CA HIS A 60 -0.05 -11.35 -5.16
C HIS A 60 0.60 -10.66 -6.37
N GLY A 61 1.65 -11.22 -6.93
CA GLY A 61 2.49 -10.55 -7.92
C GLY A 61 3.35 -9.44 -7.32
N ASP A 62 4.29 -8.92 -8.08
CA ASP A 62 5.29 -7.98 -7.57
C ASP A 62 4.81 -6.52 -7.61
N GLY A 63 4.16 -6.12 -8.70
CA GLY A 63 3.56 -4.80 -8.84
C GLY A 63 4.55 -3.65 -8.61
N LEU A 64 4.08 -2.62 -7.88
CA LEU A 64 4.91 -1.47 -7.45
C LEU A 64 5.77 -1.79 -6.23
N VAL A 65 5.21 -2.51 -5.25
CA VAL A 65 5.82 -2.67 -3.93
C VAL A 65 7.05 -3.59 -3.97
N ARG A 66 7.04 -4.59 -4.83
CA ARG A 66 8.15 -5.54 -4.98
C ARG A 66 8.99 -5.29 -6.22
N GLY A 67 8.54 -4.41 -7.10
CA GLY A 67 9.26 -4.00 -8.30
C GLY A 67 10.71 -3.57 -8.06
N PRO A 68 11.04 -2.81 -6.99
CA PRO A 68 12.42 -2.44 -6.68
C PRO A 68 13.37 -3.62 -6.41
N PHE A 69 12.84 -4.80 -6.13
CA PHE A 69 13.63 -6.00 -5.82
C PHE A 69 13.79 -6.95 -7.02
N ILE A 70 13.11 -6.70 -8.13
CA ILE A 70 13.09 -7.62 -9.29
C ILE A 70 14.49 -7.86 -9.85
N GLU A 71 15.29 -6.81 -9.98
CA GLU A 71 16.67 -6.96 -10.47
C GLU A 71 17.53 -7.81 -9.53
N ARG A 72 17.35 -7.66 -8.21
CA ARG A 72 18.04 -8.50 -7.22
C ARG A 72 17.63 -9.97 -7.32
N MET A 73 16.33 -10.24 -7.59
CA MET A 73 15.80 -11.60 -7.70
C MET A 73 16.26 -12.32 -8.95
N PHE A 74 16.29 -11.64 -10.08
CA PHE A 74 16.49 -12.27 -11.39
C PHE A 74 17.85 -11.94 -12.03
N GLY A 75 18.58 -10.99 -11.48
CA GLY A 75 19.84 -10.50 -12.04
C GLY A 75 19.62 -9.50 -13.21
N SER A 76 20.64 -8.71 -13.49
CA SER A 76 20.60 -7.62 -14.46
C SER A 76 20.27 -8.10 -15.89
N GLN A 77 20.76 -9.28 -16.29
CA GLN A 77 20.52 -9.80 -17.63
C GLN A 77 19.03 -10.07 -17.90
N LEU A 78 18.35 -10.77 -16.99
CA LEU A 78 16.92 -11.03 -17.11
C LEU A 78 16.09 -9.75 -16.91
N TYR A 79 16.53 -8.86 -16.02
CA TYR A 79 15.86 -7.60 -15.82
C TYR A 79 15.87 -6.73 -17.08
N GLU A 80 16.98 -6.66 -17.82
CA GLU A 80 17.03 -5.98 -19.12
C GLU A 80 16.16 -6.67 -20.19
N ALA A 81 16.02 -7.98 -20.12
CA ALA A 81 15.07 -8.69 -20.99
C ALA A 81 13.63 -8.28 -20.68
N PHE A 82 13.25 -8.15 -19.42
CA PHE A 82 11.91 -7.65 -19.01
C PHE A 82 11.68 -6.22 -19.50
N ARG A 83 12.66 -5.33 -19.36
CA ARG A 83 12.61 -3.96 -19.90
C ARG A 83 12.43 -3.96 -21.42
N THR A 84 13.17 -4.82 -22.12
CA THR A 84 13.07 -4.93 -23.58
C THR A 84 11.68 -5.38 -24.01
N ILE A 85 11.10 -6.39 -23.36
CA ILE A 85 9.73 -6.83 -23.59
C ILE A 85 8.74 -5.66 -23.36
N LYS A 86 8.87 -4.97 -22.21
CA LYS A 86 8.02 -3.82 -21.90
C LYS A 86 8.07 -2.74 -22.98
N ARG A 87 9.26 -2.33 -23.39
CA ARG A 87 9.45 -1.30 -24.43
C ARG A 87 8.97 -1.73 -25.81
N THR A 88 9.09 -3.01 -26.12
CA THR A 88 8.63 -3.57 -27.41
C THR A 88 7.10 -3.52 -27.54
N PHE A 89 6.38 -3.91 -26.48
CA PHE A 89 4.93 -3.98 -26.51
C PHE A 89 4.22 -2.69 -26.04
N ASP A 90 4.95 -1.83 -25.32
CA ASP A 90 4.42 -0.58 -24.79
C ASP A 90 5.48 0.53 -24.86
N PRO A 91 5.88 0.94 -26.08
CA PRO A 91 6.92 1.95 -26.26
C PRO A 91 6.57 3.33 -25.69
N ALA A 92 5.28 3.64 -25.56
CA ALA A 92 4.79 4.89 -24.99
C ALA A 92 4.62 4.83 -23.46
N GLY A 93 4.81 3.65 -22.82
CA GLY A 93 4.68 3.49 -21.37
C GLY A 93 3.28 3.73 -20.82
N LEU A 94 2.23 3.39 -21.59
CA LEU A 94 0.83 3.66 -21.23
C LEU A 94 0.24 2.59 -20.31
N PHE A 95 0.70 1.34 -20.43
CA PHE A 95 0.12 0.21 -19.71
C PHE A 95 0.86 -0.07 -18.40
N ASN A 96 0.23 0.25 -17.28
CA ASN A 96 0.78 0.00 -15.93
C ASN A 96 2.25 0.46 -15.77
N PRO A 97 2.55 1.74 -15.98
CA PRO A 97 3.93 2.23 -15.87
C PRO A 97 4.48 2.01 -14.44
N GLY A 98 5.79 1.77 -14.35
CA GLY A 98 6.48 1.61 -13.07
C GLY A 98 6.15 0.34 -12.31
N LYS A 99 5.56 -0.68 -12.94
CA LYS A 99 5.30 -1.97 -12.31
C LYS A 99 6.22 -3.04 -12.88
N ILE A 100 6.87 -3.80 -12.00
CA ILE A 100 7.87 -4.84 -12.30
C ILE A 100 9.16 -4.25 -12.84
N VAL A 101 9.10 -3.50 -13.94
CA VAL A 101 10.25 -2.79 -14.50
C VAL A 101 10.15 -1.29 -14.25
N ASP A 102 11.29 -0.65 -14.03
CA ASP A 102 11.42 0.78 -13.78
C ASP A 102 10.50 1.27 -12.64
N SER A 103 10.40 0.45 -11.60
CA SER A 103 9.55 0.74 -10.45
C SER A 103 10.12 1.89 -9.61
N PRO A 104 9.25 2.79 -9.09
CA PRO A 104 9.68 3.83 -8.17
C PRO A 104 10.21 3.21 -6.86
N PRO A 105 10.95 3.99 -6.07
CA PRO A 105 11.36 3.58 -4.73
C PRO A 105 10.19 3.08 -3.90
N LEU A 106 10.45 2.12 -2.99
CA LEU A 106 9.45 1.52 -2.11
C LEU A 106 8.72 2.55 -1.23
N THR A 107 9.38 3.64 -0.92
CA THR A 107 8.89 4.73 -0.06
C THR A 107 8.10 5.81 -0.80
N ASP A 108 8.04 5.74 -2.12
CA ASP A 108 7.29 6.70 -2.92
C ASP A 108 5.77 6.42 -2.86
N ASN A 109 5.02 7.50 -2.96
CA ASN A 109 3.55 7.44 -3.05
C ASN A 109 2.85 6.68 -1.91
N LEU A 110 3.43 6.65 -0.73
CA LEU A 110 2.79 6.08 0.45
C LEU A 110 1.47 6.82 0.76
N ARG A 111 0.46 6.07 1.19
CA ARG A 111 -0.82 6.66 1.65
C ARG A 111 -0.61 7.68 2.76
N TYR A 112 0.34 7.41 3.63
CA TYR A 112 0.87 8.33 4.62
C TYR A 112 2.29 8.75 4.20
N GLY A 113 3.04 9.32 5.05
CA GLY A 113 4.42 9.73 4.85
C GLY A 113 4.80 10.66 5.98
N ALA A 114 6.08 10.93 6.17
CA ALA A 114 6.57 11.73 7.30
C ALA A 114 6.00 13.15 7.37
N ALA A 115 5.64 13.71 6.22
CA ALA A 115 4.98 15.01 6.13
C ALA A 115 3.46 14.96 6.37
N TYR A 116 2.88 13.78 6.54
CA TYR A 116 1.45 13.64 6.73
C TYR A 116 0.99 14.27 8.04
N ARG A 117 0.07 15.18 7.94
CA ARG A 117 -0.58 15.84 9.09
C ARG A 117 -2.08 15.86 8.87
N THR A 118 -2.82 15.54 9.91
CA THR A 118 -4.27 15.62 9.92
C THR A 118 -4.66 16.72 10.89
N PRO A 119 -5.20 17.85 10.42
CA PRO A 119 -5.73 18.86 11.32
C PRO A 119 -6.93 18.31 12.07
N GLU A 120 -7.12 18.77 13.30
CA GLU A 120 -8.28 18.43 14.13
C GLU A 120 -9.22 19.65 14.18
N PRO A 121 -10.17 19.78 13.23
CA PRO A 121 -11.11 20.88 13.23
C PRO A 121 -12.08 20.74 14.38
N THR A 122 -12.58 21.87 14.87
CA THR A 122 -13.71 21.87 15.78
C THR A 122 -14.94 21.32 15.07
N THR A 123 -15.58 20.31 15.66
CA THR A 123 -16.75 19.63 15.08
C THR A 123 -17.94 19.74 16.00
N PHE A 124 -19.14 19.69 15.41
CA PHE A 124 -20.38 19.64 16.18
C PHE A 124 -20.54 18.26 16.86
N PHE A 125 -20.17 17.20 16.17
CA PHE A 125 -20.19 15.84 16.72
C PHE A 125 -18.88 15.55 17.48
N ASP A 126 -19.00 14.74 18.52
CA ASP A 126 -17.88 14.27 19.31
C ASP A 126 -17.23 13.02 18.66
N TYR A 127 -15.94 13.09 18.46
CA TYR A 127 -15.12 12.00 17.90
C TYR A 127 -14.00 11.55 18.86
N HIS A 128 -14.13 11.86 20.16
CA HIS A 128 -13.06 11.58 21.12
C HIS A 128 -12.70 10.09 21.22
N GLU A 129 -13.69 9.20 21.09
CA GLU A 129 -13.46 7.73 21.08
C GLU A 129 -12.53 7.27 19.97
N HIS A 130 -12.45 8.02 18.88
CA HIS A 130 -11.54 7.76 17.76
C HIS A 130 -10.24 8.56 17.85
N GLY A 131 -10.10 9.43 18.82
CA GLY A 131 -8.99 10.37 18.95
C GLY A 131 -9.08 11.55 17.97
N GLY A 132 -10.32 12.00 17.67
CA GLY A 132 -10.64 13.12 16.82
C GLY A 132 -11.21 12.73 15.44
N LEU A 133 -11.78 13.72 14.73
CA LEU A 133 -12.37 13.53 13.40
C LEU A 133 -11.34 12.99 12.39
N GLY A 134 -10.13 13.50 12.41
CA GLY A 134 -9.08 13.08 11.49
C GLY A 134 -8.79 11.58 11.59
N ARG A 135 -8.68 11.05 12.81
CA ARG A 135 -8.50 9.61 13.02
C ARG A 135 -9.73 8.79 12.68
N ALA A 136 -10.92 9.28 12.96
CA ALA A 136 -12.18 8.63 12.56
C ALA A 136 -12.23 8.44 11.04
N VAL A 137 -11.86 9.45 10.28
CA VAL A 137 -11.78 9.41 8.80
C VAL A 137 -10.73 8.41 8.31
N GLU A 138 -9.60 8.30 9.00
CA GLU A 138 -8.51 7.38 8.65
C GLU A 138 -8.83 5.90 8.89
N MET A 139 -9.87 5.58 9.66
CA MET A 139 -10.26 4.19 9.95
C MET A 139 -10.65 3.39 8.72
N CYS A 140 -10.92 4.03 7.60
CA CYS A 140 -11.19 3.33 6.35
C CYS A 140 -9.95 2.54 5.88
N SER A 141 -10.00 1.22 6.02
CA SER A 141 -8.93 0.31 5.59
C SER A 141 -8.83 0.16 4.05
N GLY A 142 -9.81 0.68 3.30
CA GLY A 142 -9.85 0.56 1.85
C GLY A 142 -10.35 -0.79 1.31
N VAL A 143 -10.74 -1.72 2.17
CA VAL A 143 -11.16 -3.08 1.77
C VAL A 143 -12.36 -3.10 0.80
N GLY A 144 -13.17 -2.05 0.80
CA GLY A 144 -14.25 -1.87 -0.16
C GLY A 144 -15.51 -2.69 0.10
N ALA A 145 -15.74 -3.18 1.31
CA ALA A 145 -16.97 -3.87 1.69
C ALA A 145 -18.23 -3.01 1.46
N CYS A 146 -18.09 -1.68 1.51
CA CYS A 146 -19.16 -0.73 1.17
C CYS A 146 -19.51 -0.68 -0.33
N ARG A 147 -18.74 -1.36 -1.19
CA ARG A 147 -18.96 -1.40 -2.65
C ARG A 147 -19.69 -2.66 -3.12
N LYS A 148 -20.32 -3.37 -2.24
CA LYS A 148 -21.16 -4.52 -2.60
C LYS A 148 -22.30 -4.08 -3.52
N THR A 149 -22.64 -4.92 -4.48
CA THR A 149 -23.60 -4.58 -5.54
C THR A 149 -24.78 -5.52 -5.61
N LEU A 150 -24.66 -6.69 -4.99
CA LEU A 150 -25.65 -7.76 -5.09
C LEU A 150 -26.34 -8.07 -3.77
N ASP A 151 -25.71 -7.71 -2.64
CA ASP A 151 -26.22 -8.02 -1.32
C ASP A 151 -25.93 -6.90 -0.33
N GLY A 152 -26.70 -6.86 0.75
CA GLY A 152 -26.55 -5.89 1.83
C GLY A 152 -27.06 -4.50 1.48
N THR A 153 -27.00 -3.61 2.48
CA THR A 153 -27.53 -2.23 2.40
C THR A 153 -26.49 -1.18 2.82
N MET A 154 -25.23 -1.56 2.92
CA MET A 154 -24.16 -0.72 3.48
C MET A 154 -24.04 0.64 2.75
N CYS A 155 -24.21 0.67 1.45
CA CYS A 155 -24.03 1.88 0.66
C CYS A 155 -25.03 1.94 -0.50
N PRO A 156 -26.30 2.32 -0.26
CA PRO A 156 -27.33 2.38 -1.31
C PRO A 156 -26.95 3.32 -2.46
N SER A 157 -26.29 4.44 -2.17
CA SER A 157 -25.84 5.38 -3.21
C SER A 157 -24.83 4.76 -4.16
N TYR A 158 -23.86 3.99 -3.65
CA TYR A 158 -22.95 3.26 -4.52
C TYR A 158 -23.66 2.15 -5.31
N MET A 159 -24.58 1.43 -4.69
CA MET A 159 -25.36 0.40 -5.35
C MET A 159 -26.13 0.95 -6.56
N ALA A 160 -26.66 2.15 -6.44
CA ALA A 160 -27.40 2.83 -7.50
C ALA A 160 -26.50 3.37 -8.61
N THR A 161 -25.41 4.03 -8.27
CA THR A 161 -24.60 4.82 -9.20
C THR A 161 -23.38 4.06 -9.74
N ARG A 162 -22.83 3.11 -8.98
CA ARG A 162 -21.55 2.43 -9.21
C ARG A 162 -20.34 3.37 -9.23
N ASP A 163 -20.52 4.58 -8.79
CA ASP A 163 -19.47 5.59 -8.72
C ASP A 163 -18.78 5.57 -7.36
N GLU A 164 -17.45 5.54 -7.35
CA GLU A 164 -16.64 5.55 -6.13
C GLU A 164 -16.92 6.77 -5.25
N ALA A 165 -17.18 7.93 -5.85
CA ALA A 165 -17.51 9.16 -5.13
C ALA A 165 -18.74 8.99 -4.22
N HIS A 166 -19.62 8.07 -4.56
CA HIS A 166 -20.84 7.78 -3.80
C HIS A 166 -20.68 6.63 -2.81
N SER A 167 -19.49 6.02 -2.72
CA SER A 167 -19.23 4.99 -1.71
C SER A 167 -18.80 5.61 -0.37
N THR A 168 -19.03 4.89 0.73
CA THR A 168 -18.50 5.29 2.05
C THR A 168 -16.97 5.40 2.02
N ARG A 169 -16.30 4.48 1.34
CA ARG A 169 -14.85 4.51 1.14
C ARG A 169 -14.41 5.75 0.37
N GLY A 170 -15.07 6.07 -0.73
CA GLY A 170 -14.76 7.25 -1.55
C GLY A 170 -14.90 8.54 -0.75
N ARG A 171 -16.02 8.69 -0.03
CA ARG A 171 -16.26 9.86 0.83
C ARG A 171 -15.21 10.00 1.94
N ALA A 172 -14.87 8.90 2.63
CA ALA A 172 -13.82 8.90 3.65
C ALA A 172 -12.45 9.29 3.07
N ASN A 173 -12.10 8.77 1.90
CA ASN A 173 -10.83 9.13 1.24
C ASN A 173 -10.81 10.57 0.71
N ALA A 174 -11.92 11.05 0.15
CA ALA A 174 -12.04 12.45 -0.28
C ALA A 174 -11.88 13.41 0.91
N LEU A 175 -12.58 13.13 2.01
CA LEU A 175 -12.47 13.93 3.23
C LEU A 175 -11.05 13.91 3.81
N ARG A 176 -10.41 12.74 3.88
CA ARG A 176 -9.02 12.60 4.30
C ARG A 176 -8.09 13.44 3.41
N SER A 177 -8.27 13.36 2.10
CA SER A 177 -7.44 14.12 1.14
C SER A 177 -7.65 15.62 1.26
N ALA A 178 -8.89 16.07 1.46
CA ALA A 178 -9.19 17.47 1.73
C ALA A 178 -8.52 17.97 3.01
N MET A 179 -8.70 17.23 4.12
CA MET A 179 -8.13 17.60 5.43
C MET A 179 -6.60 17.64 5.43
N THR A 180 -5.95 16.85 4.59
CA THR A 180 -4.47 16.76 4.52
C THR A 180 -3.86 17.60 3.40
N GLY A 181 -4.64 18.42 2.69
CA GLY A 181 -4.17 19.22 1.57
C GLY A 181 -3.78 18.42 0.32
N ARG A 182 -4.19 17.15 0.24
CA ARG A 182 -3.86 16.26 -0.90
C ARG A 182 -4.90 16.27 -2.03
N LEU A 183 -6.03 16.94 -1.86
CA LEU A 183 -6.84 17.32 -3.01
C LEU A 183 -6.08 18.46 -3.67
N GLY A 184 -5.35 18.13 -4.73
CA GLY A 184 -4.51 19.08 -5.42
C GLY A 184 -5.28 20.37 -5.79
N GLU A 185 -4.56 21.44 -5.83
CA GLU A 185 -5.02 22.65 -6.49
C GLU A 185 -5.28 22.28 -7.96
N THR A 186 -6.56 22.10 -8.31
CA THR A 186 -7.01 21.88 -9.68
C THR A 186 -7.05 23.19 -10.42
#